data_07f5fae400e2433ba472490437973083
#
_entry.id   07f5fae400e2433ba472490437973083
#
_cell.length_a   1.000
_cell.length_b   1.000
_cell.length_c   1.000
_cell.angle_alpha   90.00
_cell.angle_beta   90.00
_cell.angle_gamma   90.00
#
_symmetry.space_group_name_H-M   'P 1'
#
loop_
_entity.id
_entity.type
_entity.pdbx_description
1 polymer ?
#
loop_
_entity_poly.entity_id
_entity_poly.type
_entity_poly.pdbx_seq_one_letter_code
_entity_poly.pdbx_strand_id
1 'polypeptide(L)'
;MKKRPNPLPLLDGVKPSYLVLPHKKQFYGLPLLHFLCTHFPFVGEENWRRRLNSGFVVGADGVPFDENTLFEPGKTMFYYRETSRESEPRIPFEEKILHIDEHLIVVDKPHFLSVIPSGRFLRETLLTRLRLRPELQHLNVEDITPIHRLDKDTAGVMLLSLNPATRRDYQTMFQEKTVRKTYEAVAPTRTDLNYPLHISSRMERGEKFFLTRETEGEPNAHTTIELIENRGAFSLYRLTPHTGKKHQLRVHMMSLNMPLMNDALYPTPLAADDEDYEKPLKLLAKRIEFTDPVSGEIRVFESGFAL
;
A
#
# COMPACT_ATOMS: atom_id res chain seq x y z
N MET A 1 -6.03 -7.33 18.33
CA MET A 1 -4.70 -7.25 19.00
C MET A 1 -4.57 -5.86 19.59
N LYS A 2 -4.25 -5.72 20.89
CA LYS A 2 -3.95 -4.42 21.49
C LYS A 2 -2.74 -3.81 20.75
N LYS A 3 -2.88 -2.57 20.27
CA LYS A 3 -1.80 -1.81 19.65
C LYS A 3 -0.66 -1.70 20.67
N ARG A 4 0.54 -2.21 20.37
CA ARG A 4 1.69 -2.01 21.25
C ARG A 4 1.99 -0.50 21.24
N PRO A 5 2.14 0.14 22.41
CA PRO A 5 2.53 1.53 22.46
C PRO A 5 3.88 1.66 21.73
N ASN A 6 3.98 2.63 20.86
CA ASN A 6 5.21 2.93 20.17
C ASN A 6 6.00 3.96 21.01
N PRO A 7 7.16 3.61 21.54
CA PRO A 7 7.92 4.50 22.39
C PRO A 7 8.67 5.61 21.65
N LEU A 8 8.77 5.50 20.30
CA LEU A 8 9.42 6.49 19.46
C LEU A 8 8.39 7.33 18.71
N PRO A 9 8.58 8.66 18.60
CA PRO A 9 7.70 9.55 17.85
C PRO A 9 7.78 9.29 16.34
N LEU A 10 6.99 10.03 15.56
CA LEU A 10 7.20 10.09 14.11
C LEU A 10 8.53 10.79 13.80
N LEU A 11 9.28 10.24 12.86
CA LEU A 11 10.46 10.90 12.27
C LEU A 11 10.16 11.22 10.81
N ASP A 12 10.09 12.51 10.47
CA ASP A 12 9.67 12.97 9.12
C ASP A 12 8.36 12.31 8.66
N GLY A 13 7.34 12.23 9.53
CA GLY A 13 6.05 11.59 9.23
C GLY A 13 6.07 10.05 9.16
N VAL A 14 7.24 9.43 9.28
CA VAL A 14 7.42 7.97 9.21
C VAL A 14 7.37 7.37 10.61
N LYS A 15 6.51 6.36 10.79
CA LYS A 15 6.48 5.59 12.05
C LYS A 15 7.70 4.68 12.14
N PRO A 16 8.28 4.50 13.35
CA PRO A 16 9.30 3.49 13.56
C PRO A 16 8.75 2.10 13.24
N SER A 17 9.64 1.26 12.76
CA SER A 17 9.39 -0.17 12.60
C SER A 17 9.62 -0.89 13.93
N TYR A 18 9.04 -2.07 14.09
CA TYR A 18 9.36 -2.91 15.25
C TYR A 18 9.69 -4.33 14.82
N LEU A 19 10.46 -5.00 15.64
CA LEU A 19 10.80 -6.41 15.50
C LEU A 19 10.74 -7.08 16.87
N VAL A 20 10.07 -8.23 16.93
CA VAL A 20 10.21 -9.14 18.09
C VAL A 20 11.40 -10.02 17.80
N LEU A 21 12.42 -9.97 18.66
CA LEU A 21 13.63 -10.75 18.48
C LEU A 21 13.30 -12.25 18.50
N PRO A 22 13.68 -12.99 17.46
CA PRO A 22 13.27 -14.39 17.30
C PRO A 22 14.03 -15.32 18.27
N HIS A 23 13.44 -16.47 18.56
CA HIS A 23 14.09 -17.51 19.38
C HIS A 23 15.14 -18.30 18.55
N LYS A 24 16.27 -17.64 18.22
CA LYS A 24 17.39 -18.22 17.47
C LYS A 24 18.57 -18.45 18.39
N LYS A 25 18.81 -19.69 18.82
CA LYS A 25 19.85 -20.09 19.79
C LYS A 25 21.25 -19.60 19.42
N GLN A 26 21.55 -19.50 18.13
CA GLN A 26 22.86 -19.05 17.63
C GLN A 26 23.24 -17.62 18.03
N PHE A 27 22.28 -16.78 18.46
CA PHE A 27 22.53 -15.40 18.89
C PHE A 27 22.48 -15.22 20.41
N TYR A 28 22.20 -16.27 21.18
CA TYR A 28 22.10 -16.15 22.65
C TYR A 28 23.45 -15.79 23.24
N GLY A 29 23.47 -14.75 24.09
CA GLY A 29 24.68 -14.24 24.73
C GLY A 29 25.59 -13.40 23.83
N LEU A 30 25.22 -13.20 22.55
CA LEU A 30 25.95 -12.34 21.63
C LEU A 30 25.38 -10.90 21.67
N PRO A 31 26.16 -9.89 21.27
CA PRO A 31 25.65 -8.53 21.09
C PRO A 31 24.48 -8.48 20.10
N LEU A 32 23.49 -7.65 20.39
CA LEU A 32 22.35 -7.39 19.51
C LEU A 32 22.81 -6.95 18.11
N LEU A 33 23.88 -6.15 18.03
CA LEU A 33 24.49 -5.72 16.81
C LEU A 33 24.81 -6.88 15.85
N HIS A 34 25.33 -8.00 16.38
CA HIS A 34 25.67 -9.17 15.58
C HIS A 34 24.41 -9.79 14.92
N PHE A 35 23.30 -9.85 15.67
CA PHE A 35 22.02 -10.27 15.11
C PHE A 35 21.51 -9.31 14.04
N LEU A 36 21.59 -7.99 14.28
CA LEU A 36 21.12 -6.97 13.36
C LEU A 36 21.88 -7.03 12.03
N CYS A 37 23.20 -7.17 12.06
CA CYS A 37 24.03 -7.31 10.84
C CYS A 37 23.70 -8.58 10.05
N THR A 38 23.43 -9.68 10.76
CA THR A 38 23.07 -10.96 10.13
C THR A 38 21.65 -10.95 9.55
N HIS A 39 20.72 -10.34 10.27
CA HIS A 39 19.30 -10.32 9.90
C HIS A 39 18.96 -9.28 8.83
N PHE A 40 19.71 -8.16 8.81
CA PHE A 40 19.55 -7.06 7.87
C PHE A 40 20.90 -6.74 7.17
N PRO A 41 21.45 -7.65 6.39
CA PRO A 41 22.81 -7.51 5.82
C PRO A 41 22.94 -6.28 4.91
N PHE A 42 21.83 -5.85 4.28
CA PHE A 42 21.78 -4.68 3.40
C PHE A 42 21.89 -3.32 4.14
N VAL A 43 21.74 -3.29 5.47
CA VAL A 43 21.87 -2.05 6.26
C VAL A 43 23.34 -1.73 6.53
N GLY A 44 24.16 -2.75 6.74
CA GLY A 44 25.58 -2.63 7.10
C GLY A 44 25.82 -2.33 8.59
N GLU A 45 26.98 -2.76 9.07
CA GLU A 45 27.33 -2.66 10.49
C GLU A 45 27.47 -1.22 10.96
N GLU A 46 28.14 -0.37 10.18
CA GLU A 46 28.35 1.04 10.50
C GLU A 46 27.03 1.80 10.70
N ASN A 47 26.05 1.55 9.83
CA ASN A 47 24.72 2.16 9.96
C ASN A 47 23.98 1.66 11.23
N TRP A 48 24.13 0.38 11.58
CA TRP A 48 23.55 -0.13 12.82
C TRP A 48 24.22 0.47 14.06
N ARG A 49 25.56 0.60 14.09
CA ARG A 49 26.29 1.27 15.16
C ARG A 49 25.81 2.71 15.32
N ARG A 50 25.72 3.44 14.23
CA ARG A 50 25.23 4.83 14.25
C ARG A 50 23.82 4.91 14.84
N ARG A 51 22.89 4.03 14.44
CA ARG A 51 21.50 4.02 14.97
C ARG A 51 21.42 3.68 16.44
N LEU A 52 22.23 2.73 16.91
CA LEU A 52 22.33 2.41 18.33
C LEU A 52 22.87 3.61 19.12
N ASN A 53 23.98 4.21 18.68
CA ASN A 53 24.59 5.35 19.36
C ASN A 53 23.75 6.63 19.32
N SER A 54 22.84 6.76 18.35
CA SER A 54 21.90 7.90 18.24
C SER A 54 20.59 7.68 19.01
N GLY A 55 20.40 6.57 19.70
CA GLY A 55 19.15 6.25 20.39
C GLY A 55 17.97 5.95 19.46
N PHE A 56 18.25 5.60 18.20
CA PHE A 56 17.22 5.28 17.19
C PHE A 56 16.77 3.81 17.23
N VAL A 57 17.32 3.04 18.16
CA VAL A 57 16.90 1.66 18.43
C VAL A 57 16.60 1.54 19.92
N VAL A 58 15.33 1.24 20.24
CA VAL A 58 14.87 1.22 21.65
C VAL A 58 14.06 -0.03 21.97
N GLY A 59 13.99 -0.38 23.22
CA GLY A 59 13.09 -1.41 23.74
C GLY A 59 11.62 -0.96 23.76
N ALA A 60 10.72 -1.86 24.13
CA ALA A 60 9.29 -1.56 24.29
C ALA A 60 9.02 -0.59 25.48
N ASP A 61 9.96 -0.45 26.37
CA ASP A 61 10.00 0.48 27.51
C ASP A 61 10.52 1.87 27.12
N GLY A 62 10.97 2.06 25.87
CA GLY A 62 11.58 3.29 25.38
C GLY A 62 13.06 3.44 25.73
N VAL A 63 13.66 2.45 26.42
CA VAL A 63 15.09 2.50 26.78
C VAL A 63 15.94 2.23 25.54
N PRO A 64 16.89 3.13 25.21
CA PRO A 64 17.78 2.92 24.06
C PRO A 64 18.66 1.67 24.24
N PHE A 65 18.83 0.95 23.16
CA PHE A 65 19.84 -0.08 23.04
C PHE A 65 21.17 0.55 22.57
N ASP A 66 22.28 0.02 23.07
CA ASP A 66 23.62 0.39 22.70
C ASP A 66 24.40 -0.78 22.07
N GLU A 67 25.66 -0.58 21.76
CA GLU A 67 26.51 -1.61 21.15
C GLU A 67 26.79 -2.80 22.07
N ASN A 68 26.68 -2.61 23.40
CA ASN A 68 26.89 -3.65 24.42
C ASN A 68 25.61 -4.41 24.75
N THR A 69 24.47 -3.94 24.27
CA THR A 69 23.18 -4.60 24.52
C THR A 69 23.20 -6.03 23.97
N LEU A 70 22.90 -7.01 24.82
CA LEU A 70 22.86 -8.42 24.44
C LEU A 70 21.55 -8.76 23.71
N PHE A 71 21.64 -9.75 22.83
CA PHE A 71 20.47 -10.31 22.15
C PHE A 71 19.60 -11.08 23.14
N GLU A 72 18.37 -10.65 23.34
CA GLU A 72 17.38 -11.29 24.20
C GLU A 72 16.16 -11.74 23.36
N PRO A 73 15.92 -13.06 23.19
CA PRO A 73 14.79 -13.56 22.42
C PRO A 73 13.45 -13.13 23.04
N GLY A 74 12.46 -12.83 22.20
CA GLY A 74 11.15 -12.36 22.63
C GLY A 74 11.08 -10.87 22.98
N LYS A 75 12.20 -10.19 23.21
CA LYS A 75 12.25 -8.75 23.42
C LYS A 75 11.80 -8.02 22.17
N THR A 76 10.99 -6.97 22.32
CA THR A 76 10.57 -6.13 21.19
C THR A 76 11.51 -4.95 21.09
N MET A 77 12.03 -4.72 19.90
CA MET A 77 12.79 -3.53 19.54
C MET A 77 12.01 -2.66 18.58
N PHE A 78 12.13 -1.35 18.71
CA PHE A 78 11.64 -0.33 17.78
C PHE A 78 12.83 0.39 17.17
N TYR A 79 12.73 0.72 15.87
CA TYR A 79 13.83 1.38 15.16
C TYR A 79 13.31 2.16 13.96
N TYR A 80 14.03 3.22 13.60
CA TYR A 80 13.77 3.91 12.35
C TYR A 80 14.46 3.22 11.18
N ARG A 81 13.70 3.03 10.11
CA ARG A 81 14.28 2.72 8.81
C ARG A 81 14.79 4.03 8.23
N GLU A 82 16.01 4.03 7.77
CA GLU A 82 16.60 5.15 7.05
C GLU A 82 16.84 4.75 5.61
N THR A 83 16.44 5.61 4.70
CA THR A 83 16.98 5.68 3.35
C THR A 83 17.67 7.02 3.24
N SER A 84 18.81 7.09 2.54
CA SER A 84 19.37 8.41 2.22
C SER A 84 18.32 9.19 1.43
N ARG A 85 18.17 10.49 1.67
CA ARG A 85 17.24 11.34 0.88
C ARG A 85 17.58 11.29 -0.60
N GLU A 86 18.84 11.08 -0.93
CA GLU A 86 19.36 10.96 -2.30
C GLU A 86 18.95 9.65 -2.99
N SER A 87 18.69 8.58 -2.23
CA SER A 87 18.30 7.28 -2.78
C SER A 87 16.78 7.08 -2.89
N GLU A 88 15.97 7.99 -2.31
CA GLU A 88 14.51 7.95 -2.41
C GLU A 88 14.05 8.96 -3.49
N PRO A 89 13.68 8.50 -4.69
CA PRO A 89 13.27 9.40 -5.76
C PRO A 89 11.99 10.14 -5.36
N ARG A 90 11.97 11.44 -5.64
CA ARG A 90 10.77 12.25 -5.46
C ARG A 90 9.73 11.84 -6.50
N ILE A 91 8.50 11.58 -6.06
CA ILE A 91 7.36 11.37 -6.95
C ILE A 91 6.77 12.74 -7.31
N PRO A 92 6.80 13.15 -8.60
CA PRO A 92 6.49 14.52 -9.02
C PRO A 92 4.98 14.82 -9.09
N PHE A 93 4.16 13.95 -8.58
CA PHE A 93 2.70 14.07 -8.57
C PHE A 93 2.20 14.28 -7.15
N GLU A 94 1.12 15.09 -7.02
CA GLU A 94 0.51 15.39 -5.73
C GLU A 94 -0.85 14.68 -5.60
N GLU A 95 -1.10 14.17 -4.40
CA GLU A 95 -2.41 13.71 -4.00
C GLU A 95 -3.33 14.88 -3.68
N LYS A 96 -4.63 14.73 -3.97
CA LYS A 96 -5.66 15.72 -3.62
C LYS A 96 -6.55 15.18 -2.52
N ILE A 97 -6.87 16.01 -1.53
CA ILE A 97 -7.86 15.67 -0.53
C ILE A 97 -9.25 15.97 -1.12
N LEU A 98 -10.09 14.95 -1.19
CA LEU A 98 -11.47 15.05 -1.69
C LEU A 98 -12.47 15.33 -0.57
N HIS A 99 -12.20 14.81 0.65
CA HIS A 99 -13.05 14.96 1.80
C HIS A 99 -12.29 14.73 3.09
N ILE A 100 -12.67 15.46 4.15
CA ILE A 100 -12.23 15.22 5.54
C ILE A 100 -13.42 15.42 6.45
N ASP A 101 -13.60 14.48 7.39
CA ASP A 101 -14.50 14.62 8.54
C ASP A 101 -13.84 14.03 9.80
N GLU A 102 -14.61 13.85 10.88
CA GLU A 102 -14.13 13.27 12.14
C GLU A 102 -13.59 11.83 12.00
N HIS A 103 -14.04 11.08 10.99
CA HIS A 103 -13.80 9.64 10.85
C HIS A 103 -12.88 9.28 9.69
N LEU A 104 -12.99 10.00 8.58
CA LEU A 104 -12.37 9.69 7.31
C LEU A 104 -11.60 10.88 6.72
N ILE A 105 -10.53 10.54 6.02
CA ILE A 105 -9.96 11.36 4.97
C ILE A 105 -10.05 10.57 3.67
N VAL A 106 -10.59 11.19 2.62
CA VAL A 106 -10.69 10.62 1.28
C VAL A 106 -9.76 11.39 0.37
N VAL A 107 -8.94 10.67 -0.36
CA VAL A 107 -7.92 11.27 -1.22
C VAL A 107 -8.01 10.73 -2.64
N ASP A 108 -7.64 11.57 -3.60
CA ASP A 108 -7.34 11.20 -4.97
C ASP A 108 -5.83 10.96 -5.09
N LYS A 109 -5.43 9.70 -5.05
CA LYS A 109 -4.03 9.29 -5.04
C LYS A 109 -3.47 9.31 -6.47
N PRO A 110 -2.33 9.95 -6.75
CA PRO A 110 -1.72 9.88 -8.05
C PRO A 110 -1.11 8.50 -8.35
N HIS A 111 -0.75 8.27 -9.62
CA HIS A 111 0.09 7.15 -10.02
C HIS A 111 1.45 7.19 -9.33
N PHE A 112 2.16 6.08 -9.28
CA PHE A 112 3.52 5.89 -8.74
C PHE A 112 3.67 6.11 -7.23
N LEU A 113 2.69 6.66 -6.55
CA LEU A 113 2.74 6.94 -5.11
C LEU A 113 2.32 5.71 -4.31
N SER A 114 3.25 5.12 -3.56
CA SER A 114 2.95 4.05 -2.61
C SER A 114 2.03 4.56 -1.50
N VAL A 115 1.11 3.71 -1.01
CA VAL A 115 0.19 4.11 0.07
C VAL A 115 0.91 4.21 1.42
N ILE A 116 1.75 3.22 1.72
CA ILE A 116 2.48 3.11 3.00
C ILE A 116 3.98 2.92 2.76
N PRO A 117 4.81 3.28 3.72
CA PRO A 117 6.26 3.05 3.65
C PRO A 117 6.61 1.61 3.33
N SER A 118 7.27 1.37 2.19
CA SER A 118 7.65 0.06 1.68
C SER A 118 8.91 0.13 0.80
N GLY A 119 9.80 -0.84 0.92
CA GLY A 119 11.03 -0.89 0.14
C GLY A 119 11.87 0.38 0.34
N ARG A 120 12.25 1.02 -0.77
CA ARG A 120 13.04 2.27 -0.79
C ARG A 120 12.20 3.53 -0.48
N PHE A 121 10.87 3.44 -0.55
CA PHE A 121 9.97 4.57 -0.32
C PHE A 121 9.55 4.62 1.15
N LEU A 122 9.98 5.65 1.87
CA LEU A 122 9.61 5.94 3.25
C LEU A 122 8.86 7.26 3.38
N ARG A 123 9.39 8.31 2.75
CA ARG A 123 8.85 9.68 2.76
C ARG A 123 7.88 9.90 1.61
N GLU A 124 8.25 9.42 0.43
CA GLU A 124 7.45 9.49 -0.79
C GLU A 124 6.34 8.43 -0.80
N THR A 125 5.46 8.49 0.21
CA THR A 125 4.27 7.66 0.33
C THR A 125 3.07 8.52 0.72
N LEU A 126 1.87 8.12 0.28
CA LEU A 126 0.63 8.83 0.58
C LEU A 126 0.49 9.11 2.09
N LEU A 127 0.69 8.07 2.91
CA LEU A 127 0.53 8.18 4.36
C LEU A 127 1.54 9.16 4.98
N THR A 128 2.79 9.14 4.55
CA THR A 128 3.82 10.04 5.08
C THR A 128 3.57 11.47 4.63
N ARG A 129 3.24 11.68 3.35
CA ARG A 129 2.90 13.02 2.83
C ARG A 129 1.71 13.63 3.57
N LEU A 130 0.61 12.86 3.76
CA LEU A 130 -0.56 13.34 4.52
C LEU A 130 -0.20 13.74 5.96
N ARG A 131 0.66 12.97 6.64
CA ARG A 131 1.10 13.30 7.99
C ARG A 131 1.94 14.57 8.09
N LEU A 132 2.57 14.97 7.02
CA LEU A 132 3.40 16.18 6.95
C LEU A 132 2.63 17.40 6.43
N ARG A 133 1.40 17.23 5.96
CA ARG A 133 0.61 18.36 5.44
C ARG A 133 0.26 19.34 6.54
N PRO A 134 0.59 20.65 6.37
CA PRO A 134 0.29 21.68 7.36
C PRO A 134 -1.19 21.77 7.72
N GLU A 135 -2.08 21.61 6.72
CA GLU A 135 -3.52 21.67 6.90
C GLU A 135 -4.10 20.53 7.76
N LEU A 136 -3.34 19.46 7.98
CA LEU A 136 -3.75 18.31 8.79
C LEU A 136 -3.14 18.30 10.20
N GLN A 137 -2.26 19.26 10.55
CA GLN A 137 -1.54 19.25 11.83
C GLN A 137 -2.44 19.50 13.05
N HIS A 138 -3.66 20.00 12.84
CA HIS A 138 -4.67 20.11 13.89
C HIS A 138 -5.31 18.77 14.27
N LEU A 139 -5.10 17.73 13.45
CA LEU A 139 -5.57 16.36 13.68
C LEU A 139 -4.48 15.52 14.35
N ASN A 140 -4.87 14.40 14.95
CA ASN A 140 -3.88 13.39 15.37
C ASN A 140 -3.38 12.62 14.13
N VAL A 141 -2.40 13.19 13.42
CA VAL A 141 -1.85 12.62 12.18
C VAL A 141 -1.27 11.21 12.35
N GLU A 142 -0.93 10.81 13.58
CA GLU A 142 -0.48 9.45 13.87
C GLU A 142 -1.59 8.40 13.67
N ASP A 143 -2.83 8.80 13.86
CA ASP A 143 -3.98 7.92 13.71
C ASP A 143 -4.42 7.73 12.26
N ILE A 144 -3.95 8.56 11.32
CA ILE A 144 -4.21 8.34 9.89
C ILE A 144 -3.75 6.95 9.49
N THR A 145 -4.70 6.14 9.01
CA THR A 145 -4.47 4.73 8.68
C THR A 145 -5.28 4.32 7.46
N PRO A 146 -4.67 3.75 6.41
CA PRO A 146 -5.41 3.17 5.29
C PRO A 146 -6.39 2.09 5.76
N ILE A 147 -7.62 2.12 5.26
CA ILE A 147 -8.64 1.11 5.58
C ILE A 147 -8.81 0.06 4.48
N HIS A 148 -8.31 0.35 3.29
CA HIS A 148 -8.16 -0.60 2.18
C HIS A 148 -6.82 -0.36 1.47
N ARG A 149 -6.57 -1.12 0.42
CA ARG A 149 -5.35 -1.00 -0.39
C ARG A 149 -5.64 -0.41 -1.76
N LEU A 150 -4.66 0.30 -2.28
CA LEU A 150 -4.53 0.67 -3.68
C LEU A 150 -3.06 0.46 -4.08
N ASP A 151 -2.81 -0.10 -5.24
CA ASP A 151 -1.43 -0.38 -5.68
C ASP A 151 -0.67 0.93 -5.96
N LYS A 152 0.66 0.90 -5.88
CA LYS A 152 1.52 2.07 -6.12
C LYS A 152 1.19 2.73 -7.46
N ASP A 153 1.08 1.93 -8.51
CA ASP A 153 0.92 2.41 -9.88
C ASP A 153 -0.53 2.80 -10.23
N THR A 154 -1.51 2.38 -9.42
CA THR A 154 -2.93 2.71 -9.62
C THR A 154 -3.24 4.06 -9.01
N ALA A 155 -3.84 4.97 -9.79
CA ALA A 155 -4.36 6.24 -9.28
C ALA A 155 -5.82 6.11 -8.83
N GLY A 156 -6.33 7.15 -8.17
CA GLY A 156 -7.74 7.33 -7.86
C GLY A 156 -8.10 7.31 -6.38
N VAL A 157 -9.40 7.16 -6.13
CA VAL A 157 -10.00 7.35 -4.81
C VAL A 157 -9.52 6.34 -3.79
N MET A 158 -9.06 6.84 -2.66
CA MET A 158 -8.63 6.05 -1.52
C MET A 158 -9.14 6.61 -0.19
N LEU A 159 -9.63 5.73 0.68
CA LEU A 159 -10.12 6.06 2.01
C LEU A 159 -9.08 5.72 3.08
N LEU A 160 -8.88 6.66 4.02
CA LEU A 160 -8.08 6.45 5.22
C LEU A 160 -8.92 6.82 6.44
N SER A 161 -8.79 6.07 7.53
CA SER A 161 -9.43 6.38 8.82
C SER A 161 -8.60 7.43 9.56
N LEU A 162 -9.28 8.40 10.15
CA LEU A 162 -8.73 9.35 11.12
C LEU A 162 -9.01 8.92 12.56
N ASN A 163 -10.15 8.26 12.81
CA ASN A 163 -10.62 7.93 14.14
C ASN A 163 -10.39 6.44 14.47
N PRO A 164 -9.54 6.11 15.46
CA PRO A 164 -9.33 4.73 15.88
C PRO A 164 -10.58 4.01 16.40
N ALA A 165 -11.55 4.75 16.97
CA ALA A 165 -12.76 4.15 17.55
C ALA A 165 -13.68 3.56 16.48
N THR A 166 -13.82 4.24 15.33
CA THR A 166 -14.70 3.82 14.23
C THR A 166 -13.97 3.07 13.10
N ARG A 167 -12.64 3.01 13.16
CA ARG A 167 -11.80 2.39 12.13
C ARG A 167 -12.22 0.97 11.78
N ARG A 168 -12.58 0.18 12.80
CA ARG A 168 -12.98 -1.21 12.62
C ARG A 168 -14.24 -1.31 11.75
N ASP A 169 -15.19 -0.43 11.95
CA ASP A 169 -16.47 -0.45 11.23
C ASP A 169 -16.24 -0.19 9.74
N TYR A 170 -15.41 0.82 9.40
CA TYR A 170 -15.00 1.06 8.03
C TYR A 170 -14.16 -0.07 7.41
N GLN A 171 -13.32 -0.75 8.17
CA GLN A 171 -12.59 -1.93 7.67
C GLN A 171 -13.52 -3.11 7.41
N THR A 172 -14.55 -3.29 8.27
CA THR A 172 -15.52 -4.38 8.17
C THR A 172 -16.32 -4.28 6.86
N MET A 173 -16.72 -3.08 6.42
CA MET A 173 -17.45 -2.94 5.15
C MET A 173 -16.63 -3.42 3.92
N PHE A 174 -15.30 -3.31 3.94
CA PHE A 174 -14.46 -3.90 2.90
C PHE A 174 -14.35 -5.43 3.02
N GLN A 175 -14.31 -5.95 4.24
CA GLN A 175 -14.26 -7.40 4.49
C GLN A 175 -15.58 -8.07 4.07
N GLU A 176 -16.70 -7.43 4.37
CA GLU A 176 -18.05 -7.88 4.01
C GLU A 176 -18.42 -7.58 2.56
N LYS A 177 -17.55 -6.87 1.83
CA LYS A 177 -17.75 -6.53 0.41
C LYS A 177 -18.98 -5.66 0.14
N THR A 178 -19.38 -4.85 1.10
CA THR A 178 -20.53 -3.91 0.97
C THR A 178 -20.13 -2.62 0.24
N VAL A 179 -18.83 -2.41 0.00
CA VAL A 179 -18.29 -1.26 -0.73
C VAL A 179 -18.31 -1.53 -2.22
N ARG A 180 -19.00 -0.70 -2.99
CA ARG A 180 -18.97 -0.71 -4.44
C ARG A 180 -17.79 0.11 -4.95
N LYS A 181 -16.94 -0.53 -5.74
CA LYS A 181 -15.75 0.08 -6.34
C LYS A 181 -15.88 0.02 -7.85
N THR A 182 -15.63 1.13 -8.52
CA THR A 182 -15.62 1.22 -9.98
C THR A 182 -14.25 1.71 -10.41
N TYR A 183 -13.63 0.96 -11.30
CA TYR A 183 -12.36 1.33 -11.92
C TYR A 183 -12.55 1.58 -13.39
N GLU A 184 -11.70 2.43 -13.95
CA GLU A 184 -11.53 2.59 -15.38
C GLU A 184 -10.15 2.07 -15.78
N ALA A 185 -10.05 1.48 -16.97
CA ALA A 185 -8.82 0.94 -17.48
C ALA A 185 -8.75 1.07 -19.01
N VAL A 186 -7.53 1.27 -19.54
CA VAL A 186 -7.28 1.20 -20.98
C VAL A 186 -6.51 -0.08 -21.29
N ALA A 187 -7.02 -0.86 -22.24
CA ALA A 187 -6.46 -2.12 -22.69
C ALA A 187 -6.74 -2.34 -24.19
N PRO A 188 -6.08 -3.32 -24.84
CA PRO A 188 -6.37 -3.68 -26.23
C PRO A 188 -7.87 -3.91 -26.48
N THR A 189 -8.36 -3.45 -27.62
CA THR A 189 -9.76 -3.60 -27.99
C THR A 189 -10.11 -5.06 -28.30
N ARG A 190 -11.17 -5.58 -27.69
CA ARG A 190 -11.70 -6.93 -27.90
C ARG A 190 -13.20 -6.84 -28.14
N THR A 191 -13.56 -6.69 -29.41
CA THR A 191 -14.97 -6.65 -29.84
C THR A 191 -15.57 -8.04 -30.11
N ASP A 192 -14.73 -9.07 -30.06
CA ASP A 192 -15.10 -10.47 -30.15
C ASP A 192 -15.64 -11.07 -28.83
N LEU A 193 -15.55 -10.31 -27.73
CA LEU A 193 -16.08 -10.68 -26.43
C LEU A 193 -17.46 -10.05 -26.19
N ASN A 194 -18.33 -10.80 -25.51
CA ASN A 194 -19.65 -10.30 -25.11
C ASN A 194 -19.57 -9.60 -23.75
N TYR A 195 -19.92 -8.34 -23.71
CA TYR A 195 -19.96 -7.54 -22.48
C TYR A 195 -21.40 -7.38 -21.95
N PRO A 196 -21.63 -7.30 -20.62
CA PRO A 196 -20.62 -7.40 -19.56
C PRO A 196 -20.02 -8.79 -19.43
N LEU A 197 -18.70 -8.86 -19.27
CA LEU A 197 -17.97 -10.09 -19.04
C LEU A 197 -17.75 -10.29 -17.54
N HIS A 198 -18.09 -11.48 -17.02
CA HIS A 198 -17.84 -11.86 -15.63
C HIS A 198 -16.69 -12.86 -15.57
N ILE A 199 -15.62 -12.47 -14.88
CA ILE A 199 -14.46 -13.33 -14.68
C ILE A 199 -14.32 -13.73 -13.23
N SER A 200 -14.01 -15.01 -13.01
CA SER A 200 -13.80 -15.59 -11.70
C SER A 200 -12.59 -16.53 -11.77
N SER A 201 -11.61 -16.33 -10.91
CA SER A 201 -10.42 -17.15 -10.85
C SER A 201 -9.90 -17.32 -9.44
N ARG A 202 -9.04 -18.33 -9.24
CA ARG A 202 -8.25 -18.46 -8.03
C ARG A 202 -6.94 -17.69 -8.20
N MET A 203 -6.70 -16.73 -7.32
CA MET A 203 -5.49 -15.92 -7.29
C MET A 203 -4.63 -16.25 -6.09
N GLU A 204 -3.35 -16.46 -6.34
CA GLU A 204 -2.33 -16.73 -5.33
C GLU A 204 -1.09 -15.85 -5.58
N ARG A 205 -0.17 -15.86 -4.61
CA ARG A 205 1.12 -15.20 -4.75
C ARG A 205 1.90 -15.83 -5.92
N GLY A 206 2.44 -14.99 -6.79
CA GLY A 206 3.31 -15.42 -7.89
C GLY A 206 4.69 -15.88 -7.41
N GLU A 207 5.53 -16.33 -8.33
CA GLU A 207 6.91 -16.77 -8.04
C GLU A 207 7.72 -15.65 -7.39
N LYS A 208 7.67 -14.45 -7.94
CA LYS A 208 8.24 -13.27 -7.29
C LYS A 208 7.24 -12.76 -6.25
N PHE A 209 7.70 -12.45 -5.05
CA PHE A 209 6.86 -12.07 -3.89
C PHE A 209 5.93 -10.88 -4.13
N PHE A 210 6.27 -10.03 -5.10
CA PHE A 210 5.48 -8.85 -5.45
C PHE A 210 4.43 -9.10 -6.54
N LEU A 211 4.44 -10.26 -7.21
CA LEU A 211 3.46 -10.63 -8.23
C LEU A 211 2.28 -11.43 -7.65
N THR A 212 1.22 -11.50 -8.44
CA THR A 212 0.05 -12.37 -8.27
C THR A 212 -0.15 -13.16 -9.56
N ARG A 213 -0.62 -14.40 -9.47
CA ARG A 213 -0.96 -15.23 -10.61
C ARG A 213 -2.29 -15.94 -10.39
N GLU A 214 -2.91 -16.35 -11.47
CA GLU A 214 -4.03 -17.28 -11.44
C GLU A 214 -3.50 -18.72 -11.28
N THR A 215 -4.27 -19.54 -10.57
CA THR A 215 -4.00 -20.96 -10.33
C THR A 215 -5.29 -21.75 -10.41
N GLU A 216 -5.19 -23.04 -10.56
CA GLU A 216 -6.34 -23.95 -10.46
C GLU A 216 -6.91 -23.97 -9.05
N GLY A 217 -8.23 -24.20 -8.95
CA GLY A 217 -8.97 -24.35 -7.71
C GLY A 217 -10.16 -23.42 -7.58
N GLU A 218 -10.86 -23.50 -6.44
CA GLU A 218 -12.04 -22.68 -6.17
C GLU A 218 -11.75 -21.19 -6.30
N PRO A 219 -12.53 -20.44 -7.11
CA PRO A 219 -12.34 -19.02 -7.34
C PRO A 219 -12.40 -18.19 -6.04
N ASN A 220 -11.47 -17.27 -5.90
CA ASN A 220 -11.42 -16.33 -4.76
C ASN A 220 -11.34 -14.86 -5.21
N ALA A 221 -11.38 -14.61 -6.51
CA ALA A 221 -11.35 -13.31 -7.14
C ALA A 221 -12.44 -13.22 -8.22
N HIS A 222 -13.24 -12.15 -8.20
CA HIS A 222 -14.38 -11.96 -9.10
C HIS A 222 -14.40 -10.52 -9.58
N THR A 223 -14.54 -10.31 -10.91
CA THR A 223 -14.59 -8.99 -11.55
C THR A 223 -15.61 -8.99 -12.67
N THR A 224 -16.38 -7.91 -12.78
CA THR A 224 -17.21 -7.60 -13.95
C THR A 224 -16.47 -6.59 -14.82
N ILE A 225 -16.44 -6.81 -16.13
CA ILE A 225 -15.78 -5.97 -17.14
C ILE A 225 -16.83 -5.50 -18.13
N GLU A 226 -16.90 -4.20 -18.39
CA GLU A 226 -17.77 -3.57 -19.35
C GLU A 226 -16.93 -2.76 -20.33
N LEU A 227 -17.24 -2.84 -21.62
CA LEU A 227 -16.66 -1.94 -22.63
C LEU A 227 -17.41 -0.61 -22.57
N ILE A 228 -16.72 0.48 -22.23
CA ILE A 228 -17.31 1.83 -22.18
C ILE A 228 -17.21 2.49 -23.57
N GLU A 229 -16.01 2.47 -24.14
CA GLU A 229 -15.71 3.21 -25.35
C GLU A 229 -14.66 2.48 -26.17
N ASN A 230 -14.97 2.24 -27.44
CA ASN A 230 -14.01 1.72 -28.42
C ASN A 230 -13.23 2.89 -29.01
N ARG A 231 -11.91 2.92 -28.81
CA ARG A 231 -10.99 3.94 -29.31
C ARG A 231 -10.03 3.40 -30.39
N GLY A 232 -10.44 2.38 -31.10
CA GLY A 232 -9.62 1.73 -32.15
C GLY A 232 -8.79 0.58 -31.61
N ALA A 233 -7.45 0.67 -31.63
CA ALA A 233 -6.56 -0.39 -31.14
C ALA A 233 -6.69 -0.64 -29.65
N PHE A 234 -7.06 0.38 -28.89
CA PHE A 234 -7.32 0.34 -27.44
C PHE A 234 -8.74 0.81 -27.14
N SER A 235 -9.26 0.37 -26.00
CA SER A 235 -10.59 0.75 -25.54
C SER A 235 -10.57 1.11 -24.08
N LEU A 236 -11.55 1.91 -23.65
CA LEU A 236 -11.83 2.21 -22.26
C LEU A 236 -12.81 1.16 -21.71
N TYR A 237 -12.42 0.55 -20.60
CA TYR A 237 -13.20 -0.45 -19.89
C TYR A 237 -13.57 0.01 -18.49
N ARG A 238 -14.77 -0.34 -18.04
CA ARG A 238 -15.16 -0.28 -16.63
C ARG A 238 -14.92 -1.62 -15.99
N LEU A 239 -14.25 -1.61 -14.85
CA LEU A 239 -13.95 -2.81 -14.08
C LEU A 239 -14.59 -2.67 -12.71
N THR A 240 -15.46 -3.64 -12.35
CA THR A 240 -16.11 -3.70 -11.05
C THR A 240 -15.62 -4.93 -10.28
N PRO A 241 -14.62 -4.79 -9.39
CA PRO A 241 -14.14 -5.90 -8.57
C PRO A 241 -15.10 -6.19 -7.42
N HIS A 242 -15.59 -7.43 -7.31
CA HIS A 242 -16.42 -7.92 -6.20
C HIS A 242 -15.58 -8.45 -5.03
N THR A 243 -14.29 -8.57 -5.24
CA THR A 243 -13.26 -8.98 -4.26
C THR A 243 -12.11 -8.01 -4.28
N GLY A 244 -11.10 -8.18 -3.41
CA GLY A 244 -9.98 -7.22 -3.28
C GLY A 244 -8.61 -7.90 -3.25
N LYS A 245 -8.35 -8.87 -4.14
CA LYS A 245 -7.04 -9.51 -4.20
C LYS A 245 -5.97 -8.57 -4.76
N LYS A 246 -4.73 -8.78 -4.35
CA LYS A 246 -3.58 -8.02 -4.87
C LYS A 246 -3.52 -8.16 -6.40
N HIS A 247 -3.36 -7.03 -7.11
CA HIS A 247 -3.26 -6.94 -8.57
C HIS A 247 -4.44 -7.59 -9.34
N GLN A 248 -5.59 -7.81 -8.68
CA GLN A 248 -6.72 -8.57 -9.25
C GLN A 248 -7.11 -8.12 -10.66
N LEU A 249 -7.36 -6.82 -10.85
CA LEU A 249 -7.80 -6.28 -12.14
C LEU A 249 -6.75 -6.43 -13.23
N ARG A 250 -5.48 -6.25 -12.89
CA ARG A 250 -4.34 -6.39 -13.80
C ARG A 250 -4.20 -7.83 -14.29
N VAL A 251 -4.31 -8.79 -13.37
CA VAL A 251 -4.21 -10.23 -13.68
C VAL A 251 -5.41 -10.71 -14.47
N HIS A 252 -6.64 -10.33 -14.10
CA HIS A 252 -7.84 -10.70 -14.87
C HIS A 252 -7.83 -10.13 -16.30
N MET A 253 -7.41 -8.87 -16.47
CA MET A 253 -7.31 -8.29 -17.80
C MET A 253 -6.21 -8.99 -18.63
N MET A 254 -5.08 -9.30 -18.03
CA MET A 254 -4.00 -10.04 -18.69
C MET A 254 -4.45 -11.44 -19.11
N SER A 255 -5.18 -12.19 -18.28
CA SER A 255 -5.63 -13.55 -18.59
C SER A 255 -6.61 -13.60 -19.79
N LEU A 256 -7.26 -12.48 -20.10
CA LEU A 256 -8.09 -12.31 -21.30
C LEU A 256 -7.30 -11.86 -22.54
N ASN A 257 -5.97 -11.84 -22.49
CA ASN A 257 -5.09 -11.23 -23.50
C ASN A 257 -5.38 -9.73 -23.72
N MET A 258 -5.76 -9.04 -22.64
CA MET A 258 -6.02 -7.59 -22.60
C MET A 258 -5.13 -6.94 -21.52
N PRO A 259 -3.77 -7.08 -21.58
CA PRO A 259 -2.91 -6.44 -20.57
C PRO A 259 -3.18 -4.95 -20.53
N LEU A 260 -3.20 -4.38 -19.34
CA LEU A 260 -3.43 -2.94 -19.18
C LEU A 260 -2.30 -2.14 -19.82
N MET A 261 -2.64 -1.05 -20.46
CA MET A 261 -1.65 -0.17 -21.07
C MET A 261 -0.69 0.38 -20.02
N ASN A 262 0.61 0.32 -20.31
CA ASN A 262 1.70 0.76 -19.44
C ASN A 262 1.80 -0.04 -18.13
N ASP A 263 1.38 -1.29 -18.11
CA ASP A 263 1.55 -2.14 -16.92
C ASP A 263 3.01 -2.60 -16.80
N ALA A 264 3.72 -2.09 -15.78
CA ALA A 264 5.13 -2.43 -15.52
C ALA A 264 5.35 -3.82 -14.93
N LEU A 265 4.27 -4.54 -14.53
CA LEU A 265 4.38 -5.85 -13.90
C LEU A 265 3.81 -7.00 -14.74
N TYR A 266 2.85 -6.70 -15.61
CA TYR A 266 2.14 -7.72 -16.39
C TYR A 266 2.08 -7.35 -17.89
N PRO A 267 2.27 -8.30 -18.80
CA PRO A 267 2.51 -9.73 -18.56
C PRO A 267 3.92 -10.06 -18.05
N THR A 268 4.91 -9.19 -18.28
CA THR A 268 6.32 -9.41 -17.91
C THR A 268 6.83 -8.21 -17.11
N PRO A 269 7.34 -8.45 -15.88
CA PRO A 269 7.86 -7.36 -15.06
C PRO A 269 9.04 -6.65 -15.73
N LEU A 270 8.96 -5.33 -15.80
CA LEU A 270 10.08 -4.46 -16.17
C LEU A 270 11.14 -4.44 -15.05
N ALA A 271 12.36 -4.02 -15.36
CA ALA A 271 13.38 -3.79 -14.36
C ALA A 271 12.96 -2.70 -13.36
N ALA A 272 13.37 -2.85 -12.09
CA ALA A 272 12.87 -2.01 -11.00
C ALA A 272 13.25 -0.52 -11.12
N ASP A 273 14.26 -0.21 -11.95
CA ASP A 273 14.79 1.16 -12.13
C ASP A 273 14.24 1.84 -13.40
N ASP A 274 13.35 1.19 -14.17
CA ASP A 274 12.78 1.69 -15.43
C ASP A 274 11.42 2.41 -15.18
N GLU A 275 11.25 3.11 -14.05
CA GLU A 275 10.04 3.91 -13.83
C GLU A 275 10.00 5.11 -14.77
N ASP A 276 9.07 5.08 -15.73
CA ASP A 276 8.80 6.17 -16.65
C ASP A 276 7.52 6.92 -16.22
N TYR A 277 7.69 8.09 -15.63
CA TYR A 277 6.58 8.92 -15.14
C TYR A 277 5.67 9.47 -16.27
N GLU A 278 6.12 9.40 -17.52
CA GLU A 278 5.30 9.78 -18.68
C GLU A 278 4.37 8.65 -19.13
N LYS A 279 4.62 7.43 -18.65
CA LYS A 279 3.83 6.23 -18.99
C LYS A 279 3.12 5.63 -17.76
N PRO A 280 2.21 6.36 -17.11
CA PRO A 280 1.46 5.82 -15.99
C PRO A 280 0.60 4.63 -16.40
N LEU A 281 0.51 3.63 -15.52
CA LEU A 281 -0.43 2.51 -15.65
C LEU A 281 -1.84 3.03 -15.93
N LYS A 282 -2.46 2.61 -17.02
CA LYS A 282 -3.82 3.02 -17.36
C LYS A 282 -4.86 2.22 -16.56
N LEU A 283 -4.83 2.41 -15.24
CA LEU A 283 -5.81 1.88 -14.27
C LEU A 283 -6.12 2.96 -13.22
N LEU A 284 -7.39 3.30 -13.11
CA LEU A 284 -7.89 4.36 -12.25
C LEU A 284 -9.01 3.83 -11.34
N ALA A 285 -8.87 3.97 -10.03
CA ALA A 285 -9.96 3.78 -9.06
C ALA A 285 -10.91 4.98 -9.16
N LYS A 286 -11.84 4.91 -10.13
CA LYS A 286 -12.65 6.05 -10.56
C LYS A 286 -13.68 6.46 -9.51
N ARG A 287 -14.35 5.47 -8.88
CA ARG A 287 -15.46 5.76 -7.97
C ARG A 287 -15.54 4.73 -6.86
N ILE A 288 -15.86 5.21 -5.68
CA ILE A 288 -16.19 4.39 -4.51
C ILE A 288 -17.54 4.83 -3.94
N GLU A 289 -18.39 3.86 -3.57
CA GLU A 289 -19.71 4.08 -3.00
C GLU A 289 -19.95 3.10 -1.86
N PHE A 290 -20.45 3.58 -0.74
CA PHE A 290 -20.75 2.76 0.45
C PHE A 290 -21.80 3.44 1.33
N THR A 291 -22.48 2.66 2.15
CA THR A 291 -23.23 3.19 3.28
C THR A 291 -22.29 3.43 4.44
N ASP A 292 -22.22 4.67 4.92
CA ASP A 292 -21.36 5.05 6.03
C ASP A 292 -21.78 4.30 7.31
N PRO A 293 -20.86 3.53 7.93
CA PRO A 293 -21.23 2.70 9.08
C PRO A 293 -21.53 3.49 10.35
N VAL A 294 -21.20 4.80 10.38
CA VAL A 294 -21.45 5.68 11.53
C VAL A 294 -22.73 6.48 11.35
N SER A 295 -22.91 7.11 10.18
CA SER A 295 -24.10 7.95 9.91
C SER A 295 -25.26 7.20 9.28
N GLY A 296 -25.01 6.07 8.62
CA GLY A 296 -26.01 5.34 7.82
C GLY A 296 -26.28 5.97 6.45
N GLU A 297 -25.64 7.05 6.09
CA GLU A 297 -25.83 7.75 4.82
C GLU A 297 -25.05 7.08 3.68
N ILE A 298 -25.58 7.16 2.46
CA ILE A 298 -24.85 6.74 1.26
C ILE A 298 -23.80 7.81 0.94
N ARG A 299 -22.53 7.41 0.88
CA ARG A 299 -21.42 8.25 0.47
C ARG A 299 -20.87 7.80 -0.87
N VAL A 300 -20.57 8.77 -1.71
CA VAL A 300 -19.99 8.56 -3.06
C VAL A 300 -18.83 9.54 -3.23
N PHE A 301 -17.70 9.00 -3.66
CA PHE A 301 -16.52 9.81 -4.00
C PHE A 301 -16.00 9.40 -5.38
N GLU A 302 -15.60 10.40 -6.16
CA GLU A 302 -15.08 10.19 -7.51
C GLU A 302 -13.73 10.85 -7.68
N SER A 303 -12.86 10.19 -8.46
CA SER A 303 -11.57 10.73 -8.85
C SER A 303 -11.73 11.82 -9.90
N GLY A 304 -11.01 12.91 -9.74
CA GLY A 304 -10.86 13.96 -10.74
C GLY A 304 -9.90 13.60 -11.87
N PHE A 305 -9.15 12.50 -11.76
CA PHE A 305 -8.29 12.03 -12.84
C PHE A 305 -9.08 11.37 -13.97
N ALA A 306 -8.45 11.32 -15.17
CA ALA A 306 -8.94 10.63 -16.36
C ALA A 306 -7.80 9.81 -16.98
N LEU A 307 -8.16 8.76 -17.80
CA LEU A 307 -7.22 7.89 -18.51
C LEU A 307 -7.04 8.25 -19.98
#